data_7d6cbd07a21b18aecf136eeea981fcd8
#
_entry.id   7d6cbd07a21b18aecf136eeea981fcd8
#
_cell.length_a   1.000
_cell.length_b   1.000
_cell.length_c   1.000
_cell.angle_alpha   90.00
_cell.angle_beta   90.00
_cell.angle_gamma   90.00
#
_symmetry.space_group_name_H-M   'P 1'
#
loop_
_entity.id
_entity.type
_entity.pdbx_description
1 polymer ?
#
loop_
_entity_poly.entity_id
_entity_poly.type
_entity_poly.pdbx_seq_one_letter_code
_entity_poly.pdbx_strand_id
1 'polypeptide(L)'
;MRRAVYAAGAGACAAGAAKLAYSVLNRRPPGGQKAWSRTNHRGEPVTLLEGPAVAAGAIAGVLAHGIQAALAAPAGSPGSGAWRRTAAIALGGAGAAAFGAYDDLAGSGDRRGFRGHLGALRQGEVTTGAVKLGGIGVTGVVSAALAGGSPADVILNAGLVAGGANLLNLFDLRPGRAIKVAAASGVLLGAAGQDSVAAPLAAALALLPEDLGERAMLGDAGANALGAMLGASAAGLSRPTRIALLAGIAGLTAASEKVSFTKVIARTPALNWLDMLGRRPAHQPSETESPETAPPAPQPLVTITAQRSESGG
;
A
#
# COMPACT_ATOMS: atom_id res chain seq x y z
N MET A 1 21.04 24.33 -2.74
CA MET A 1 21.80 23.48 -1.81
C MET A 1 21.03 23.13 -0.52
N ARG A 2 20.53 24.06 0.30
CA ARG A 2 19.88 23.76 1.60
C ARG A 2 18.70 22.78 1.49
N ARG A 3 17.80 22.93 0.49
CA ARG A 3 16.64 22.02 0.30
C ARG A 3 17.07 20.57 0.06
N ALA A 4 18.07 20.35 -0.79
CA ALA A 4 18.56 19.01 -1.07
C ALA A 4 19.18 18.35 0.18
N VAL A 5 19.90 19.12 1.01
CA VAL A 5 20.46 18.62 2.29
C VAL A 5 19.35 18.22 3.25
N TYR A 6 18.28 19.01 3.38
CA TYR A 6 17.14 18.67 4.26
C TYR A 6 16.37 17.46 3.75
N ALA A 7 16.16 17.37 2.42
CA ALA A 7 15.53 16.21 1.81
C ALA A 7 16.37 14.93 2.05
N ALA A 8 17.70 15.02 1.90
CA ALA A 8 18.59 13.89 2.15
C ALA A 8 18.61 13.50 3.64
N GLY A 9 18.68 14.45 4.55
CA GLY A 9 18.61 14.19 6.00
C GLY A 9 17.28 13.55 6.42
N ALA A 10 16.17 14.07 5.91
CA ALA A 10 14.84 13.51 6.14
C ALA A 10 14.73 12.07 5.57
N GLY A 11 15.26 11.85 4.38
CA GLY A 11 15.32 10.52 3.76
C GLY A 11 16.14 9.53 4.58
N ALA A 12 17.33 9.94 5.04
CA ALA A 12 18.17 9.08 5.90
C ALA A 12 17.48 8.73 7.22
N CYS A 13 16.82 9.70 7.86
CA CYS A 13 16.01 9.49 9.06
C CYS A 13 14.87 8.49 8.78
N ALA A 14 14.12 8.69 7.68
CA ALA A 14 13.02 7.83 7.29
C ALA A 14 13.47 6.38 7.04
N ALA A 15 14.55 6.19 6.30
CA ALA A 15 15.11 4.87 5.99
C ALA A 15 15.58 4.14 7.26
N GLY A 16 16.31 4.83 8.13
CA GLY A 16 16.77 4.29 9.41
C GLY A 16 15.59 3.91 10.34
N ALA A 17 14.61 4.80 10.46
CA ALA A 17 13.42 4.57 11.28
C ALA A 17 12.56 3.42 10.72
N ALA A 18 12.41 3.28 9.40
CA ALA A 18 11.68 2.17 8.78
C ALA A 18 12.36 0.82 9.09
N LYS A 19 13.68 0.72 8.90
CA LYS A 19 14.44 -0.50 9.22
C LYS A 19 14.36 -0.85 10.70
N LEU A 20 14.49 0.14 11.58
CA LEU A 20 14.37 -0.06 13.01
C LEU A 20 12.96 -0.56 13.38
N ALA A 21 11.92 0.13 12.89
CA ALA A 21 10.53 -0.26 13.12
C ALA A 21 10.27 -1.69 12.62
N TYR A 22 10.71 -2.03 11.42
CA TYR A 22 10.59 -3.39 10.87
C TYR A 22 11.27 -4.43 11.76
N SER A 23 12.50 -4.16 12.23
CA SER A 23 13.22 -5.05 13.14
C SER A 23 12.49 -5.23 14.48
N VAL A 24 11.98 -4.15 15.08
CA VAL A 24 11.25 -4.19 16.33
C VAL A 24 9.92 -4.94 16.20
N LEU A 25 9.16 -4.62 15.16
CA LEU A 25 7.86 -5.25 14.89
C LEU A 25 8.00 -6.76 14.60
N ASN A 26 9.03 -7.18 13.86
CA ASN A 26 9.27 -8.61 13.61
C ASN A 26 9.68 -9.37 14.88
N ARG A 27 10.39 -8.72 15.83
CA ARG A 27 10.74 -9.35 17.10
C ARG A 27 9.56 -9.46 18.06
N ARG A 28 8.65 -8.48 18.01
CA ARG A 28 7.48 -8.38 18.89
C ARG A 28 6.25 -7.93 18.10
N PRO A 29 5.68 -8.82 17.26
CA PRO A 29 4.51 -8.47 16.43
C PRO A 29 3.31 -8.12 17.32
N PRO A 30 2.67 -6.97 17.15
CA PRO A 30 1.46 -6.61 17.89
C PRO A 30 0.34 -7.64 17.62
N GLY A 31 -0.26 -8.22 18.65
CA GLY A 31 -1.26 -9.28 18.50
C GLY A 31 -0.72 -10.64 18.06
N GLY A 32 0.61 -10.80 17.98
CA GLY A 32 1.28 -12.04 17.59
C GLY A 32 1.52 -12.20 16.10
N GLN A 33 2.45 -13.07 15.74
CA GLN A 33 2.89 -13.27 14.34
C GLN A 33 1.74 -13.67 13.40
N LYS A 34 0.81 -14.51 13.87
CA LYS A 34 -0.30 -15.01 13.06
C LYS A 34 -1.21 -13.89 12.54
N ALA A 35 -1.37 -12.81 13.30
CA ALA A 35 -2.20 -11.67 12.89
C ALA A 35 -1.64 -10.98 11.64
N TRP A 36 -0.33 -10.94 11.48
CA TRP A 36 0.38 -10.27 10.40
C TRP A 36 0.88 -11.20 9.29
N SER A 37 0.60 -12.50 9.38
CA SER A 37 1.00 -13.46 8.35
C SER A 37 -0.05 -13.55 7.25
N ARG A 38 0.42 -13.57 6.00
CA ARG A 38 -0.41 -13.80 4.81
C ARG A 38 0.31 -14.81 3.91
N THR A 39 -0.41 -15.31 2.92
CA THR A 39 0.16 -16.17 1.88
C THR A 39 0.33 -15.35 0.61
N ASN A 40 1.55 -15.35 0.04
CA ASN A 40 1.83 -14.66 -1.21
C ASN A 40 1.25 -15.42 -2.42
N HIS A 41 1.46 -14.87 -3.62
CA HIS A 41 0.98 -15.48 -4.86
C HIS A 41 1.68 -16.80 -5.25
N ARG A 42 2.72 -17.21 -4.52
CA ARG A 42 3.42 -18.50 -4.67
C ARG A 42 2.99 -19.54 -3.64
N GLY A 43 2.08 -19.17 -2.72
CA GLY A 43 1.70 -20.04 -1.59
C GLY A 43 2.65 -19.96 -0.39
N GLU A 44 3.63 -19.06 -0.38
CA GLU A 44 4.61 -18.90 0.68
C GLU A 44 4.12 -17.91 1.75
N PRO A 45 4.46 -18.11 3.04
CA PRO A 45 4.10 -17.16 4.09
C PRO A 45 4.92 -15.88 3.99
N VAL A 46 4.27 -14.72 4.10
CA VAL A 46 4.87 -13.38 4.15
C VAL A 46 4.29 -12.59 5.31
N THR A 47 5.05 -11.61 5.81
CA THR A 47 4.56 -10.70 6.85
C THR A 47 4.05 -9.38 6.27
N LEU A 48 2.97 -8.83 6.86
CA LEU A 48 2.46 -7.48 6.59
C LEU A 48 3.13 -6.40 7.44
N LEU A 49 4.12 -6.74 8.27
CA LEU A 49 4.78 -5.77 9.18
C LEU A 49 5.63 -4.74 8.44
N GLU A 50 5.88 -4.93 7.17
CA GLU A 50 6.54 -3.95 6.30
C GLU A 50 5.74 -2.66 6.20
N GLY A 51 4.42 -2.76 6.00
CA GLY A 51 3.56 -1.58 5.86
C GLY A 51 3.60 -0.64 7.05
N PRO A 52 3.30 -1.10 8.27
CA PRO A 52 3.45 -0.28 9.48
C PRO A 52 4.86 0.28 9.67
N ALA A 53 5.90 -0.48 9.30
CA ALA A 53 7.29 -0.03 9.43
C ALA A 53 7.62 1.10 8.43
N VAL A 54 7.20 0.96 7.18
CA VAL A 54 7.33 2.01 6.14
C VAL A 54 6.57 3.26 6.57
N ALA A 55 5.32 3.12 7.04
CA ALA A 55 4.52 4.26 7.50
C ALA A 55 5.20 4.99 8.68
N ALA A 56 5.68 4.26 9.69
CA ALA A 56 6.40 4.84 10.82
C ALA A 56 7.67 5.57 10.39
N GLY A 57 8.47 4.96 9.53
CA GLY A 57 9.68 5.57 8.98
C GLY A 57 9.40 6.82 8.15
N ALA A 58 8.40 6.77 7.29
CA ALA A 58 7.99 7.90 6.47
C ALA A 58 7.52 9.08 7.31
N ILE A 59 6.69 8.83 8.34
CA ILE A 59 6.23 9.85 9.29
C ILE A 59 7.40 10.47 10.04
N ALA A 60 8.32 9.65 10.58
CA ALA A 60 9.51 10.14 11.28
C ALA A 60 10.36 11.07 10.39
N GLY A 61 10.59 10.66 9.13
CA GLY A 61 11.35 11.47 8.18
C GLY A 61 10.64 12.76 7.79
N VAL A 62 9.31 12.75 7.58
CA VAL A 62 8.52 13.97 7.30
C VAL A 62 8.60 14.93 8.48
N LEU A 63 8.47 14.45 9.71
CA LEU A 63 8.61 15.28 10.91
C LEU A 63 10.03 15.85 11.04
N ALA A 64 11.06 15.04 10.77
CA ALA A 64 12.46 15.50 10.75
C ALA A 64 12.66 16.62 9.71
N HIS A 65 12.09 16.48 8.51
CA HIS A 65 12.09 17.53 7.48
C HIS A 65 11.47 18.83 7.99
N GLY A 66 10.30 18.75 8.66
CA GLY A 66 9.61 19.91 9.22
C GLY A 66 10.41 20.60 10.33
N ILE A 67 11.05 19.82 11.21
CA ILE A 67 11.93 20.33 12.27
C ILE A 67 13.14 21.05 11.64
N GLN A 68 13.82 20.44 10.67
CA GLN A 68 14.95 21.06 9.98
C GLN A 68 14.55 22.38 9.29
N ALA A 69 13.39 22.40 8.64
CA ALA A 69 12.87 23.59 8.00
C ALA A 69 12.54 24.70 9.03
N ALA A 70 11.98 24.35 10.17
CA ALA A 70 11.68 25.27 11.25
C ALA A 70 12.93 25.86 11.90
N LEU A 71 13.95 25.03 12.17
CA LEU A 71 15.22 25.46 12.74
C LEU A 71 16.03 26.38 11.79
N ALA A 72 15.84 26.22 10.49
CA ALA A 72 16.52 27.02 9.47
C ALA A 72 15.76 28.31 9.09
N ALA A 73 14.52 28.48 9.59
CA ALA A 73 13.74 29.66 9.32
C ALA A 73 14.34 30.89 10.03
N PRO A 74 14.41 32.07 9.39
CA PRO A 74 14.84 33.29 10.04
C PRO A 74 13.96 33.61 11.24
N ALA A 75 14.54 34.17 12.30
CA ALA A 75 13.78 34.63 13.46
C ALA A 75 12.68 35.63 13.03
N GLY A 76 11.45 35.39 13.52
CA GLY A 76 10.29 36.21 13.14
C GLY A 76 9.58 35.82 11.85
N SER A 77 10.08 34.80 11.12
CA SER A 77 9.36 34.26 9.96
C SER A 77 8.09 33.51 10.41
N PRO A 78 6.95 33.64 9.68
CA PRO A 78 5.79 32.83 9.96
C PRO A 78 6.07 31.36 9.57
N GLY A 79 6.75 30.61 10.44
CA GLY A 79 7.06 29.19 10.27
C GLY A 79 5.81 28.27 10.24
N SER A 80 4.65 28.86 10.48
CA SER A 80 3.36 28.15 10.57
C SER A 80 2.98 27.38 9.30
N GLY A 81 3.29 27.92 8.12
CA GLY A 81 2.90 27.29 6.86
C GLY A 81 3.67 26.01 6.54
N ALA A 82 4.98 25.98 6.80
CA ALA A 82 5.80 24.80 6.58
C ALA A 82 5.42 23.67 7.56
N TRP A 83 5.20 24.01 8.84
CA TRP A 83 4.79 23.07 9.85
C TRP A 83 3.40 22.49 9.60
N ARG A 84 2.43 23.33 9.18
CA ARG A 84 1.08 22.87 8.78
C ARG A 84 1.15 21.84 7.64
N ARG A 85 1.99 22.07 6.64
CA ARG A 85 2.23 21.11 5.55
C ARG A 85 2.83 19.80 6.05
N THR A 86 3.88 19.89 6.89
CA THR A 86 4.49 18.74 7.52
C THR A 86 3.47 17.90 8.31
N ALA A 87 2.68 18.56 9.16
CA ALA A 87 1.66 17.91 9.95
C ALA A 87 0.55 17.30 9.09
N ALA A 88 0.15 17.96 8.01
CA ALA A 88 -0.83 17.45 7.06
C ALA A 88 -0.36 16.15 6.41
N ILE A 89 0.91 16.11 5.91
CA ILE A 89 1.47 14.92 5.28
C ILE A 89 1.59 13.78 6.30
N ALA A 90 2.10 14.06 7.50
CA ALA A 90 2.25 13.08 8.56
C ALA A 90 0.90 12.49 9.00
N LEU A 91 -0.12 13.35 9.17
CA LEU A 91 -1.47 12.94 9.55
C LEU A 91 -2.14 12.13 8.43
N GLY A 92 -2.00 12.56 7.18
CA GLY A 92 -2.50 11.83 6.02
C GLY A 92 -1.93 10.42 5.95
N GLY A 93 -0.62 10.28 6.14
CA GLY A 93 0.07 8.99 6.19
C GLY A 93 -0.35 8.14 7.39
N ALA A 94 -0.40 8.73 8.60
CA ALA A 94 -0.76 8.01 9.81
C ALA A 94 -2.21 7.49 9.79
N GLY A 95 -3.17 8.32 9.37
CA GLY A 95 -4.57 7.91 9.27
C GLY A 95 -4.77 6.84 8.19
N ALA A 96 -4.16 7.01 7.02
CA ALA A 96 -4.23 6.01 5.95
C ALA A 96 -3.58 4.68 6.37
N ALA A 97 -2.45 4.72 7.10
CA ALA A 97 -1.82 3.53 7.69
C ALA A 97 -2.73 2.84 8.70
N ALA A 98 -3.37 3.60 9.59
CA ALA A 98 -4.23 3.05 10.64
C ALA A 98 -5.46 2.34 10.06
N PHE A 99 -6.16 2.97 9.11
CA PHE A 99 -7.31 2.34 8.45
C PHE A 99 -6.91 1.20 7.53
N GLY A 100 -5.72 1.28 6.88
CA GLY A 100 -5.14 0.18 6.13
C GLY A 100 -4.80 -1.01 7.02
N ALA A 101 -4.13 -0.78 8.14
CA ALA A 101 -3.81 -1.82 9.11
C ALA A 101 -5.07 -2.47 9.71
N TYR A 102 -6.13 -1.69 9.94
CA TYR A 102 -7.41 -2.23 10.37
C TYR A 102 -7.98 -3.21 9.33
N ASP A 103 -7.95 -2.85 8.05
CA ASP A 103 -8.42 -3.73 6.98
C ASP A 103 -7.50 -4.96 6.81
N ASP A 104 -6.20 -4.78 6.92
CA ASP A 104 -5.22 -5.88 6.93
C ASP A 104 -5.50 -6.90 8.04
N LEU A 105 -5.87 -6.44 9.24
CA LEU A 105 -6.08 -7.31 10.41
C LEU A 105 -7.48 -7.90 10.50
N ALA A 106 -8.51 -7.15 10.10
CA ALA A 106 -9.91 -7.49 10.28
C ALA A 106 -10.64 -7.91 8.99
N GLY A 107 -10.01 -7.71 7.81
CA GLY A 107 -10.61 -8.00 6.52
C GLY A 107 -10.77 -9.50 6.26
N SER A 108 -11.99 -9.95 5.95
CA SER A 108 -12.27 -11.35 5.56
C SER A 108 -11.94 -11.66 4.09
N GLY A 109 -11.74 -10.62 3.26
CA GLY A 109 -11.49 -10.76 1.82
C GLY A 109 -12.69 -11.17 0.96
N ASP A 110 -13.86 -11.38 1.55
CA ASP A 110 -15.04 -11.94 0.88
C ASP A 110 -15.72 -10.95 -0.09
N ARG A 111 -15.58 -9.66 0.16
CA ARG A 111 -16.16 -8.61 -0.69
C ARG A 111 -15.05 -7.67 -1.20
N ARG A 112 -14.86 -7.62 -2.52
CA ARG A 112 -13.78 -6.88 -3.17
C ARG A 112 -14.32 -5.78 -4.08
N GLY A 113 -13.54 -4.69 -4.21
CA GLY A 113 -13.82 -3.55 -5.08
C GLY A 113 -14.90 -2.62 -4.53
N PHE A 114 -14.94 -1.40 -5.09
CA PHE A 114 -15.85 -0.33 -4.66
C PHE A 114 -17.32 -0.75 -4.76
N ARG A 115 -17.70 -1.46 -5.85
CA ARG A 115 -19.07 -1.96 -6.06
C ARG A 115 -19.49 -2.99 -5.02
N GLY A 116 -18.56 -3.86 -4.56
CA GLY A 116 -18.84 -4.85 -3.52
C GLY A 116 -19.17 -4.20 -2.18
N HIS A 117 -18.37 -3.20 -1.78
CA HIS A 117 -18.60 -2.46 -0.53
C HIS A 117 -19.87 -1.59 -0.57
N LEU A 118 -20.14 -0.93 -1.71
CA LEU A 118 -21.38 -0.16 -1.87
C LEU A 118 -22.63 -1.04 -1.89
N GLY A 119 -22.54 -2.23 -2.50
CA GLY A 119 -23.62 -3.23 -2.50
C GLY A 119 -23.93 -3.72 -1.09
N ALA A 120 -22.90 -4.01 -0.26
CA ALA A 120 -23.05 -4.39 1.14
C ALA A 120 -23.70 -3.26 1.96
N LEU A 121 -23.22 -2.02 1.79
CA LEU A 121 -23.76 -0.87 2.51
C LEU A 121 -25.26 -0.64 2.20
N ARG A 122 -25.69 -0.85 0.94
CA ARG A 122 -27.12 -0.81 0.58
C ARG A 122 -27.95 -1.87 1.26
N GLN A 123 -27.32 -2.98 1.70
CA GLN A 123 -27.96 -4.06 2.47
C GLN A 123 -27.83 -3.85 3.99
N GLY A 124 -27.33 -2.69 4.43
CA GLY A 124 -27.10 -2.37 5.84
C GLY A 124 -25.85 -3.01 6.44
N GLU A 125 -24.98 -3.63 5.64
CA GLU A 125 -23.74 -4.23 6.10
C GLU A 125 -22.54 -3.29 5.92
N VAL A 126 -21.86 -2.95 7.01
CA VAL A 126 -20.64 -2.16 7.00
C VAL A 126 -19.44 -3.12 6.94
N THR A 127 -18.79 -3.18 5.78
CA THR A 127 -17.60 -4.00 5.59
C THR A 127 -16.33 -3.28 6.09
N THR A 128 -15.26 -4.02 6.42
CA THR A 128 -13.95 -3.43 6.79
C THR A 128 -13.41 -2.51 5.70
N GLY A 129 -13.56 -2.91 4.42
CA GLY A 129 -13.19 -2.08 3.29
C GLY A 129 -14.00 -0.78 3.18
N ALA A 130 -15.29 -0.76 3.56
CA ALA A 130 -16.09 0.46 3.62
C ALA A 130 -15.59 1.39 4.74
N VAL A 131 -15.26 0.83 5.92
CA VAL A 131 -14.64 1.58 7.04
C VAL A 131 -13.30 2.17 6.60
N LYS A 132 -12.45 1.39 5.92
CA LYS A 132 -11.18 1.87 5.36
C LYS A 132 -11.38 3.04 4.40
N LEU A 133 -12.26 2.88 3.41
CA LEU A 133 -12.51 3.93 2.42
C LEU A 133 -13.05 5.23 3.07
N GLY A 134 -14.01 5.10 3.99
CA GLY A 134 -14.56 6.22 4.74
C GLY A 134 -13.50 6.89 5.64
N GLY A 135 -12.73 6.10 6.36
CA GLY A 135 -11.68 6.56 7.25
C GLY A 135 -10.54 7.28 6.51
N ILE A 136 -10.09 6.73 5.38
CA ILE A 136 -9.09 7.39 4.51
C ILE A 136 -9.67 8.68 3.90
N GLY A 137 -10.95 8.68 3.51
CA GLY A 137 -11.65 9.87 3.04
C GLY A 137 -11.67 10.99 4.07
N VAL A 138 -12.08 10.70 5.31
CA VAL A 138 -12.05 11.64 6.44
C VAL A 138 -10.63 12.12 6.73
N THR A 139 -9.67 11.19 6.77
CA THR A 139 -8.24 11.52 6.94
C THR A 139 -7.76 12.49 5.87
N GLY A 140 -8.15 12.27 4.61
CA GLY A 140 -7.83 13.17 3.49
C GLY A 140 -8.39 14.58 3.70
N VAL A 141 -9.64 14.70 4.13
CA VAL A 141 -10.27 16.00 4.42
C VAL A 141 -9.54 16.72 5.56
N VAL A 142 -9.27 16.02 6.68
CA VAL A 142 -8.59 16.62 7.84
C VAL A 142 -7.16 17.03 7.48
N SER A 143 -6.42 16.17 6.77
CA SER A 143 -5.08 16.47 6.26
C SER A 143 -5.09 17.72 5.36
N ALA A 144 -6.01 17.77 4.40
CA ALA A 144 -6.12 18.90 3.47
C ALA A 144 -6.53 20.21 4.17
N ALA A 145 -7.46 20.16 5.12
CA ALA A 145 -7.86 21.30 5.93
C ALA A 145 -6.71 21.83 6.79
N LEU A 146 -5.89 20.92 7.35
CA LEU A 146 -4.70 21.27 8.11
C LEU A 146 -3.65 21.96 7.22
N ALA A 147 -3.46 21.49 5.99
CA ALA A 147 -2.58 22.17 5.02
C ALA A 147 -3.06 23.57 4.66
N GLY A 148 -4.37 23.81 4.70
CA GLY A 148 -5.02 25.09 4.42
C GLY A 148 -5.35 25.30 2.94
N GLY A 149 -5.90 26.47 2.64
CA GLY A 149 -6.36 26.85 1.30
C GLY A 149 -7.84 27.19 1.28
N SER A 150 -8.37 27.45 0.09
CA SER A 150 -9.81 27.65 -0.12
C SER A 150 -10.58 26.33 0.09
N PRO A 151 -11.90 26.35 0.34
CA PRO A 151 -12.70 25.12 0.42
C PRO A 151 -12.52 24.20 -0.81
N ALA A 152 -12.42 24.77 -1.99
CA ALA A 152 -12.16 24.01 -3.22
C ALA A 152 -10.76 23.38 -3.23
N ASP A 153 -9.74 24.03 -2.66
CA ASP A 153 -8.41 23.44 -2.49
C ASP A 153 -8.43 22.32 -1.46
N VAL A 154 -9.19 22.44 -0.39
CA VAL A 154 -9.37 21.37 0.60
C VAL A 154 -9.99 20.14 -0.05
N ILE A 155 -11.06 20.29 -0.82
CA ILE A 155 -11.71 19.17 -1.53
C ILE A 155 -10.73 18.52 -2.52
N LEU A 156 -10.04 19.32 -3.33
CA LEU A 156 -9.06 18.86 -4.31
C LEU A 156 -7.91 18.08 -3.65
N ASN A 157 -7.34 18.62 -2.58
CA ASN A 157 -6.24 17.99 -1.86
C ASN A 157 -6.70 16.75 -1.09
N ALA A 158 -7.90 16.75 -0.52
CA ALA A 158 -8.50 15.55 0.09
C ALA A 158 -8.65 14.42 -0.93
N GLY A 159 -9.10 14.75 -2.13
CA GLY A 159 -9.18 13.82 -3.26
C GLY A 159 -7.81 13.27 -3.66
N LEU A 160 -6.76 14.08 -3.66
CA LEU A 160 -5.38 13.63 -3.94
C LEU A 160 -4.87 12.69 -2.84
N VAL A 161 -5.13 12.98 -1.57
CA VAL A 161 -4.73 12.11 -0.44
C VAL A 161 -5.45 10.77 -0.51
N ALA A 162 -6.78 10.78 -0.57
CA ALA A 162 -7.57 9.56 -0.57
C ALA A 162 -7.41 8.77 -1.87
N GLY A 163 -7.40 9.47 -3.01
CA GLY A 163 -7.19 8.85 -4.32
C GLY A 163 -5.79 8.28 -4.48
N GLY A 164 -4.77 8.97 -4.00
CA GLY A 164 -3.39 8.49 -3.98
C GLY A 164 -3.24 7.23 -3.14
N ALA A 165 -3.83 7.19 -1.94
CA ALA A 165 -3.88 6.01 -1.09
C ALA A 165 -4.50 4.82 -1.82
N ASN A 166 -5.70 5.00 -2.35
CA ASN A 166 -6.40 3.94 -3.10
C ASN A 166 -5.62 3.47 -4.33
N LEU A 167 -5.08 4.42 -5.13
CA LEU A 167 -4.34 4.07 -6.34
C LEU A 167 -3.11 3.22 -6.02
N LEU A 168 -2.33 3.60 -5.00
CA LEU A 168 -1.12 2.85 -4.67
C LEU A 168 -1.46 1.46 -4.14
N ASN A 169 -2.54 1.33 -3.38
CA ASN A 169 -3.06 0.05 -2.93
C ASN A 169 -3.48 -0.87 -4.10
N LEU A 170 -4.03 -0.30 -5.19
CA LEU A 170 -4.35 -1.06 -6.40
C LEU A 170 -3.11 -1.65 -7.11
N PHE A 171 -1.93 -1.10 -6.86
CA PHE A 171 -0.66 -1.63 -7.38
C PHE A 171 -0.01 -2.64 -6.44
N ASP A 172 -0.43 -2.75 -5.17
CA ASP A 172 0.16 -3.66 -4.17
C ASP A 172 -0.34 -5.11 -4.32
N LEU A 173 -0.28 -5.63 -5.55
CA LEU A 173 -0.70 -6.99 -5.90
C LEU A 173 0.47 -7.89 -6.28
N ARG A 174 1.67 -7.37 -6.35
CA ARG A 174 2.89 -8.08 -6.74
C ARG A 174 4.11 -7.47 -6.05
N PRO A 175 5.14 -8.27 -5.75
CA PRO A 175 6.32 -7.83 -5.02
C PRO A 175 6.99 -6.61 -5.65
N GLY A 176 7.26 -5.58 -4.85
CA GLY A 176 7.94 -4.35 -5.23
C GLY A 176 7.16 -3.40 -6.14
N ARG A 177 5.98 -3.79 -6.64
CA ARG A 177 5.24 -2.99 -7.63
C ARG A 177 4.77 -1.66 -7.05
N ALA A 178 4.12 -1.66 -5.90
CA ALA A 178 3.64 -0.44 -5.26
C ALA A 178 4.80 0.50 -4.93
N ILE A 179 5.91 -0.01 -4.42
CA ILE A 179 7.11 0.79 -4.12
C ILE A 179 7.71 1.39 -5.40
N LYS A 180 7.77 0.65 -6.50
CA LYS A 180 8.25 1.16 -7.79
C LYS A 180 7.37 2.27 -8.34
N VAL A 181 6.05 2.13 -8.26
CA VAL A 181 5.08 3.16 -8.64
C VAL A 181 5.21 4.39 -7.74
N ALA A 182 5.36 4.19 -6.42
CA ALA A 182 5.62 5.27 -5.48
C ALA A 182 6.92 6.00 -5.80
N ALA A 183 7.99 5.26 -6.10
CA ALA A 183 9.30 5.82 -6.48
C ALA A 183 9.21 6.68 -7.75
N ALA A 184 8.56 6.17 -8.80
CA ALA A 184 8.36 6.92 -10.04
C ALA A 184 7.53 8.21 -9.79
N SER A 185 6.43 8.10 -9.05
CA SER A 185 5.58 9.24 -8.68
C SER A 185 6.34 10.27 -7.84
N GLY A 186 7.12 9.81 -6.87
CA GLY A 186 7.89 10.68 -5.99
C GLY A 186 9.05 11.37 -6.68
N VAL A 187 9.72 10.71 -7.65
CA VAL A 187 10.74 11.36 -8.50
C VAL A 187 10.10 12.50 -9.30
N LEU A 188 8.93 12.30 -9.89
CA LEU A 188 8.22 13.34 -10.63
C LEU A 188 7.79 14.51 -9.71
N LEU A 189 7.26 14.21 -8.52
CA LEU A 189 6.91 15.23 -7.53
C LEU A 189 8.13 15.99 -7.02
N GLY A 190 9.23 15.30 -6.76
CA GLY A 190 10.51 15.90 -6.35
C GLY A 190 11.09 16.82 -7.42
N ALA A 191 11.07 16.40 -8.69
CA ALA A 191 11.43 17.23 -9.83
C ALA A 191 10.53 18.48 -9.96
N ALA A 192 9.27 18.39 -9.55
CA ALA A 192 8.34 19.52 -9.44
C ALA A 192 8.51 20.33 -8.13
N GLY A 193 9.60 20.13 -7.38
CA GLY A 193 9.94 20.90 -6.18
C GLY A 193 9.25 20.46 -4.89
N GLN A 194 8.67 19.24 -4.84
CA GLN A 194 8.04 18.72 -3.64
C GLN A 194 9.01 17.89 -2.80
N ASP A 195 9.94 18.54 -2.10
CA ASP A 195 11.03 17.90 -1.34
C ASP A 195 10.54 16.96 -0.22
N SER A 196 9.30 17.15 0.25
CA SER A 196 8.65 16.32 1.28
C SER A 196 8.48 14.85 0.89
N VAL A 197 8.55 14.51 -0.41
CA VAL A 197 8.45 13.13 -0.90
C VAL A 197 9.69 12.30 -0.57
N ALA A 198 10.82 12.94 -0.27
CA ALA A 198 12.07 12.22 0.02
C ALA A 198 11.94 11.24 1.19
N ALA A 199 11.20 11.61 2.24
CA ALA A 199 11.00 10.77 3.40
C ALA A 199 10.16 9.51 3.11
N PRO A 200 8.93 9.59 2.56
CA PRO A 200 8.16 8.39 2.25
C PRO A 200 8.86 7.48 1.24
N LEU A 201 9.56 8.05 0.25
CA LEU A 201 10.32 7.26 -0.71
C LEU A 201 11.50 6.52 -0.05
N ALA A 202 12.27 7.20 0.77
CA ALA A 202 13.42 6.59 1.44
C ALA A 202 13.00 5.48 2.41
N ALA A 203 11.88 5.65 3.13
CA ALA A 203 11.31 4.61 3.97
C ALA A 203 10.92 3.36 3.17
N ALA A 204 10.20 3.55 2.05
CA ALA A 204 9.77 2.46 1.18
C ALA A 204 10.96 1.75 0.51
N LEU A 205 11.90 2.50 -0.05
CA LEU A 205 13.08 1.96 -0.70
C LEU A 205 14.01 1.22 0.28
N ALA A 206 14.03 1.60 1.56
CA ALA A 206 14.81 0.93 2.59
C ALA A 206 14.33 -0.51 2.87
N LEU A 207 13.03 -0.80 2.65
CA LEU A 207 12.43 -2.12 2.85
C LEU A 207 12.12 -2.84 1.52
N LEU A 208 12.34 -2.20 0.37
CA LEU A 208 12.16 -2.83 -0.95
C LEU A 208 12.85 -4.20 -1.11
N PRO A 209 14.06 -4.45 -0.54
CA PRO A 209 14.66 -5.80 -0.60
C PRO A 209 13.83 -6.88 0.13
N GLU A 210 13.08 -6.53 1.16
CA GLU A 210 12.20 -7.46 1.89
C GLU A 210 10.98 -7.80 1.04
N ASP A 211 10.38 -6.79 0.40
CA ASP A 211 9.23 -6.94 -0.50
C ASP A 211 9.61 -7.71 -1.78
N LEU A 212 10.70 -7.33 -2.47
CA LEU A 212 11.18 -8.05 -3.65
C LEU A 212 11.61 -9.48 -3.34
N GLY A 213 12.14 -9.73 -2.13
CA GLY A 213 12.49 -11.05 -1.61
C GLY A 213 11.28 -11.90 -1.20
N GLU A 214 10.08 -11.34 -1.26
CA GLU A 214 8.83 -11.99 -0.85
C GLU A 214 8.87 -12.48 0.61
N ARG A 215 9.64 -11.80 1.47
CA ARG A 215 9.67 -12.03 2.92
C ARG A 215 8.63 -11.19 3.66
N ALA A 216 8.30 -10.04 3.08
CA ALA A 216 7.30 -9.12 3.56
C ALA A 216 6.51 -8.54 2.38
N MET A 217 5.44 -7.81 2.67
CA MET A 217 4.68 -7.01 1.72
C MET A 217 4.12 -5.78 2.43
N LEU A 218 3.91 -4.70 1.67
CA LEU A 218 3.36 -3.44 2.18
C LEU A 218 1.98 -3.63 2.81
N GLY A 219 1.13 -4.40 2.16
CA GLY A 219 -0.27 -4.49 2.52
C GLY A 219 -1.00 -3.16 2.48
N ASP A 220 -2.21 -3.15 2.95
CA ASP A 220 -3.07 -1.97 2.97
C ASP A 220 -2.50 -0.85 3.84
N ALA A 221 -1.84 -1.20 4.95
CA ALA A 221 -1.22 -0.22 5.84
C ALA A 221 -0.15 0.62 5.13
N GLY A 222 0.78 -0.05 4.46
CA GLY A 222 1.92 0.63 3.82
C GLY A 222 1.53 1.32 2.51
N ALA A 223 0.80 0.63 1.65
CA ALA A 223 0.41 1.16 0.35
C ALA A 223 -0.48 2.40 0.48
N ASN A 224 -1.49 2.36 1.36
CA ASN A 224 -2.36 3.52 1.60
C ASN A 224 -1.58 4.69 2.24
N ALA A 225 -0.67 4.41 3.19
CA ALA A 225 0.15 5.46 3.81
C ALA A 225 1.02 6.19 2.78
N LEU A 226 1.77 5.43 1.97
CA LEU A 226 2.63 6.00 0.93
C LEU A 226 1.83 6.82 -0.06
N GLY A 227 0.73 6.28 -0.57
CA GLY A 227 -0.14 6.97 -1.52
C GLY A 227 -0.74 8.26 -0.95
N ALA A 228 -1.19 8.23 0.30
CA ALA A 228 -1.72 9.41 1.01
C ALA A 228 -0.65 10.49 1.19
N MET A 229 0.57 10.12 1.57
CA MET A 229 1.67 11.07 1.76
C MET A 229 2.14 11.68 0.44
N LEU A 230 2.20 10.92 -0.65
CA LEU A 230 2.46 11.45 -1.99
C LEU A 230 1.36 12.40 -2.46
N GLY A 231 0.09 12.03 -2.24
CA GLY A 231 -1.06 12.88 -2.52
C GLY A 231 -1.06 14.18 -1.74
N ALA A 232 -0.75 14.13 -0.43
CA ALA A 232 -0.62 15.31 0.43
C ALA A 232 0.56 16.20 -0.01
N SER A 233 1.67 15.60 -0.44
CA SER A 233 2.83 16.33 -0.97
C SER A 233 2.50 17.07 -2.27
N ALA A 234 1.63 16.50 -3.11
CA ALA A 234 1.17 17.13 -4.35
C ALA A 234 0.35 18.42 -4.13
N ALA A 235 -0.14 18.67 -2.91
CA ALA A 235 -0.84 19.91 -2.56
C ALA A 235 0.00 21.18 -2.78
N GLY A 236 1.33 21.06 -2.86
CA GLY A 236 2.24 22.15 -3.20
C GLY A 236 2.31 22.54 -4.67
N LEU A 237 1.71 21.75 -5.56
CA LEU A 237 1.70 22.00 -7.00
C LEU A 237 0.66 23.05 -7.39
N SER A 238 0.77 23.55 -8.64
CA SER A 238 -0.24 24.46 -9.19
C SER A 238 -1.63 23.80 -9.24
N ARG A 239 -2.66 24.60 -9.13
CA ARG A 239 -4.05 24.09 -9.12
C ARG A 239 -4.40 23.31 -10.39
N PRO A 240 -4.04 23.73 -11.61
CA PRO A 240 -4.27 22.94 -12.82
C PRO A 240 -3.58 21.57 -12.77
N THR A 241 -2.33 21.53 -12.28
CA THR A 241 -1.58 20.26 -12.13
C THR A 241 -2.25 19.33 -11.14
N ARG A 242 -2.74 19.84 -10.00
CA ARG A 242 -3.48 19.04 -9.01
C ARG A 242 -4.77 18.49 -9.58
N ILE A 243 -5.51 19.29 -10.36
CA ILE A 243 -6.72 18.82 -11.06
C ILE A 243 -6.40 17.71 -12.05
N ALA A 244 -5.35 17.88 -12.87
CA ALA A 244 -4.91 16.87 -13.83
C ALA A 244 -4.48 15.58 -13.14
N LEU A 245 -3.73 15.67 -12.03
CA LEU A 245 -3.35 14.50 -11.23
C LEU A 245 -4.57 13.77 -10.66
N LEU A 246 -5.51 14.51 -10.06
CA LEU A 246 -6.73 13.91 -9.52
C LEU A 246 -7.57 13.25 -10.60
N ALA A 247 -7.69 13.87 -11.76
CA ALA A 247 -8.38 13.28 -12.92
C ALA A 247 -7.68 12.00 -13.39
N GLY A 248 -6.35 11.99 -13.44
CA GLY A 248 -5.56 10.79 -13.77
C GLY A 248 -5.77 9.67 -12.76
N ILE A 249 -5.69 9.98 -11.46
CA ILE A 249 -5.95 9.02 -10.36
C ILE A 249 -7.37 8.45 -10.48
N ALA A 250 -8.38 9.30 -10.65
CA ALA A 250 -9.77 8.88 -10.80
C ALA A 250 -9.96 8.01 -12.05
N GLY A 251 -9.33 8.40 -13.17
CA GLY A 251 -9.37 7.62 -14.42
C GLY A 251 -8.75 6.24 -14.28
N LEU A 252 -7.57 6.13 -13.63
CA LEU A 252 -6.93 4.85 -13.36
C LEU A 252 -7.75 3.99 -12.38
N THR A 253 -8.29 4.60 -11.34
CA THR A 253 -9.17 3.89 -10.39
C THR A 253 -10.42 3.35 -11.10
N ALA A 254 -11.08 4.16 -11.94
CA ALA A 254 -12.23 3.72 -12.71
C ALA A 254 -11.87 2.63 -13.73
N ALA A 255 -10.69 2.73 -14.35
CA ALA A 255 -10.19 1.72 -15.28
C ALA A 255 -9.94 0.38 -14.57
N SER A 256 -9.44 0.38 -13.33
CA SER A 256 -9.16 -0.83 -12.55
C SER A 256 -10.41 -1.69 -12.28
N GLU A 257 -11.59 -1.08 -12.27
CA GLU A 257 -12.87 -1.82 -12.13
C GLU A 257 -13.22 -2.67 -13.36
N LYS A 258 -12.63 -2.34 -14.52
CA LYS A 258 -12.89 -3.02 -15.79
C LYS A 258 -11.69 -3.79 -16.33
N VAL A 259 -10.48 -3.36 -15.98
CA VAL A 259 -9.24 -3.86 -16.55
C VAL A 259 -8.28 -4.26 -15.44
N SER A 260 -7.78 -5.47 -15.47
CA SER A 260 -6.74 -5.93 -14.54
C SER A 260 -5.39 -5.30 -14.88
N PHE A 261 -4.86 -4.45 -14.00
CA PHE A 261 -3.52 -3.87 -14.16
C PHE A 261 -2.43 -4.94 -14.28
N THR A 262 -2.55 -6.04 -13.53
CA THR A 262 -1.61 -7.16 -13.63
C THR A 262 -1.58 -7.75 -15.04
N LYS A 263 -2.74 -7.91 -15.69
CA LYS A 263 -2.81 -8.42 -17.07
C LYS A 263 -2.24 -7.41 -18.08
N VAL A 264 -2.52 -6.12 -17.90
CA VAL A 264 -1.99 -5.06 -18.78
C VAL A 264 -0.47 -4.98 -18.67
N ILE A 265 0.05 -4.94 -17.44
CA ILE A 265 1.49 -4.90 -17.19
C ILE A 265 2.18 -6.12 -17.81
N ALA A 266 1.65 -7.32 -17.59
CA ALA A 266 2.23 -8.56 -18.14
C ALA A 266 2.25 -8.61 -19.66
N ARG A 267 1.29 -7.96 -20.34
CA ARG A 267 1.19 -7.91 -21.81
C ARG A 267 2.01 -6.79 -22.46
N THR A 268 2.48 -5.83 -21.66
CA THR A 268 3.24 -4.67 -22.17
C THR A 268 4.72 -4.87 -21.85
N PRO A 269 5.60 -5.18 -22.84
CA PRO A 269 6.98 -5.59 -22.57
C PRO A 269 7.77 -4.65 -21.66
N ALA A 270 7.72 -3.34 -21.89
CA ALA A 270 8.40 -2.34 -21.08
C ALA A 270 7.90 -2.30 -19.63
N LEU A 271 6.57 -2.36 -19.43
CA LEU A 271 5.99 -2.38 -18.08
C LEU A 271 6.29 -3.70 -17.36
N ASN A 272 6.24 -4.81 -18.08
CA ASN A 272 6.58 -6.12 -17.53
C ASN A 272 8.06 -6.18 -17.12
N TRP A 273 8.96 -5.65 -17.92
CA TRP A 273 10.38 -5.56 -17.57
C TRP A 273 10.59 -4.76 -16.29
N LEU A 274 9.97 -3.58 -16.15
CA LEU A 274 10.02 -2.77 -14.93
C LEU A 274 9.40 -3.50 -13.72
N ASP A 275 8.29 -4.18 -13.92
CA ASP A 275 7.60 -4.94 -12.87
C ASP A 275 8.46 -6.09 -12.36
N MET A 276 9.11 -6.81 -13.26
CA MET A 276 9.97 -7.95 -12.95
C MET A 276 11.34 -7.57 -12.37
N LEU A 277 11.76 -6.30 -12.51
CA LEU A 277 13.07 -5.85 -12.07
C LEU A 277 13.28 -6.12 -10.57
N GLY A 278 14.29 -6.93 -10.24
CA GLY A 278 14.67 -7.27 -8.87
C GLY A 278 13.75 -8.27 -8.16
N ARG A 279 12.69 -8.78 -8.83
CA ARG A 279 11.84 -9.84 -8.26
C ARG A 279 12.54 -11.19 -8.32
N ARG A 280 12.13 -12.09 -7.44
CA ARG A 280 12.57 -13.50 -7.48
C ARG A 280 12.16 -14.12 -8.82
N PRO A 281 13.01 -14.97 -9.44
CA PRO A 281 12.64 -15.72 -10.65
C PRO A 281 11.35 -16.51 -10.45
N ALA A 282 10.61 -16.75 -11.54
CA ALA A 282 9.49 -17.68 -11.51
C ALA A 282 10.00 -19.05 -11.01
N HIS A 283 9.24 -19.70 -10.13
CA HIS A 283 9.54 -21.08 -9.73
C HIS A 283 9.46 -21.94 -10.99
N GLN A 284 10.61 -22.42 -11.47
CA GLN A 284 10.63 -23.54 -12.43
C GLN A 284 10.32 -24.78 -11.59
N PRO A 285 9.27 -25.55 -11.89
CA PRO A 285 9.11 -26.86 -11.29
C PRO A 285 10.43 -27.62 -11.55
N SER A 286 11.04 -28.15 -10.51
CA SER A 286 12.19 -29.00 -10.68
C SER A 286 11.78 -30.17 -11.59
N GLU A 287 12.49 -30.41 -12.68
CA GLU A 287 12.28 -31.55 -13.61
C GLU A 287 12.38 -32.90 -12.90
N THR A 288 12.61 -32.92 -11.59
CA THR A 288 12.71 -34.11 -10.73
C THR A 288 11.39 -34.52 -10.06
N GLU A 289 10.28 -33.79 -10.21
CA GLU A 289 8.98 -34.35 -9.92
C GLU A 289 8.47 -35.14 -11.13
N SER A 290 9.09 -36.32 -11.35
CA SER A 290 8.48 -37.37 -12.15
C SER A 290 7.08 -37.65 -11.60
N PRO A 291 6.08 -37.93 -12.47
CA PRO A 291 4.73 -38.25 -12.03
C PRO A 291 4.63 -39.70 -11.52
N GLU A 292 5.44 -40.05 -10.55
CA GLU A 292 5.44 -41.37 -9.92
C GLU A 292 5.17 -41.19 -8.43
N THR A 293 3.92 -41.06 -8.12
CA THR A 293 3.18 -41.54 -6.95
C THR A 293 1.88 -40.77 -6.77
N ALA A 294 1.01 -40.82 -7.77
CA ALA A 294 -0.40 -40.64 -7.46
C ALA A 294 -0.85 -41.91 -6.71
N PRO A 295 -1.43 -41.83 -5.51
CA PRO A 295 -1.99 -43.01 -4.86
C PRO A 295 -3.03 -43.64 -5.79
N PRO A 296 -3.07 -44.99 -5.91
CA PRO A 296 -4.01 -45.66 -6.79
C PRO A 296 -5.44 -45.22 -6.44
N ALA A 297 -6.21 -44.91 -7.48
CA ALA A 297 -7.62 -44.54 -7.32
C ALA A 297 -8.34 -45.61 -6.47
N PRO A 298 -9.21 -45.24 -5.53
CA PRO A 298 -9.97 -46.18 -4.73
C PRO A 298 -10.76 -47.10 -5.65
N GLN A 299 -10.50 -48.41 -5.53
CA GLN A 299 -11.22 -49.42 -6.28
C GLN A 299 -12.71 -49.36 -5.93
N PRO A 300 -13.60 -49.52 -6.90
CA PRO A 300 -15.03 -49.54 -6.62
C PRO A 300 -15.37 -50.73 -5.70
N LEU A 301 -16.09 -50.45 -4.61
CA LEU A 301 -16.60 -51.47 -3.71
C LEU A 301 -17.45 -52.47 -4.51
N VAL A 302 -16.98 -53.69 -4.61
CA VAL A 302 -17.77 -54.80 -5.17
C VAL A 302 -18.91 -55.06 -4.20
N THR A 303 -20.12 -54.69 -4.57
CA THR A 303 -21.34 -55.02 -3.85
C THR A 303 -21.61 -56.50 -4.02
N ILE A 304 -21.33 -57.31 -3.00
CA ILE A 304 -21.68 -58.74 -2.98
C ILE A 304 -23.21 -58.78 -2.70
N THR A 305 -23.95 -59.00 -3.75
CA THR A 305 -25.39 -59.32 -3.65
C THR A 305 -25.54 -60.73 -3.12
N ALA A 306 -25.92 -60.91 -1.89
CA ALA A 306 -26.26 -62.19 -1.31
C ALA A 306 -27.56 -62.72 -1.97
N GLN A 307 -27.48 -63.75 -2.81
CA GLN A 307 -28.63 -64.53 -3.28
C GLN A 307 -29.21 -65.33 -2.10
N ARG A 308 -30.39 -64.97 -1.70
CA ARG A 308 -31.22 -65.83 -0.84
C ARG A 308 -31.71 -66.99 -1.69
N SER A 309 -31.25 -68.20 -1.35
CA SER A 309 -31.86 -69.45 -1.81
C SER A 309 -33.17 -69.67 -1.06
N GLU A 310 -34.27 -69.54 -1.75
CA GLU A 310 -35.55 -70.14 -1.32
C GLU A 310 -35.53 -71.58 -1.65
N SER A 311 -35.39 -72.44 -0.65
CA SER A 311 -35.74 -73.87 -0.75
C SER A 311 -37.13 -74.04 -0.16
N GLY A 312 -38.10 -74.31 -1.01
CA GLY A 312 -39.39 -74.74 -0.63
C GLY A 312 -39.42 -76.14 0.01
N GLY A 313 -40.40 -76.35 0.81
CA GLY A 313 -40.85 -77.58 1.46
C GLY A 313 -42.11 -77.30 2.27
#